data_2b2f0e4672cb358af6355bc4efb2fe10
#
_entry.id   2b2f0e4672cb358af6355bc4efb2fe10
#
_cell.length_a   1.000
_cell.length_b   1.000
_cell.length_c   1.000
_cell.angle_alpha   90.00
_cell.angle_beta   90.00
_cell.angle_gamma   90.00
#
_symmetry.space_group_name_H-M   'P 1'
#
loop_
_entity.id
_entity.type
_entity.pdbx_description
1 polymer ?
#
loop_
_entity_poly.entity_id
_entity_poly.type
_entity_poly.pdbx_seq_one_letter_code
_entity_poly.pdbx_strand_id
1 'polypeptide(L)'
;LKAGLPDCSGVALGVDRDEISQYLYSGLAQPANNTLQRSSPLWSEVLDKECTAYDPSTANKLLDQLGLNKKDAAGVRLLPDGRPLEVVIESAGEEAEESDVLELISHQWAKIGFKIHSKPSDRQVLRNRIFAGEGLMSIGFGIDNGVPTADQPPSSYAPTNQAEQLQWPKWGQYYETRGVAGEPPD
;
A
#
# COMPACT_ATOMS: atom_id res chain seq x y z
N LEU A 1 1.32 -8.34 -11.97
CA LEU A 1 2.53 -7.51 -12.04
C LEU A 1 3.48 -8.19 -13.02
N LYS A 2 3.76 -7.55 -14.17
CA LYS A 2 4.64 -8.11 -15.20
C LYS A 2 6.02 -8.40 -14.61
N ALA A 3 6.52 -9.61 -14.82
CA ALA A 3 7.91 -9.97 -14.55
C ALA A 3 8.83 -8.93 -15.20
N GLY A 4 9.59 -8.18 -14.40
CA GLY A 4 10.53 -7.15 -14.86
C GLY A 4 10.42 -5.79 -14.18
N LEU A 5 9.49 -5.61 -13.25
CA LEU A 5 9.59 -4.45 -12.34
C LEU A 5 10.76 -4.69 -11.38
N PRO A 6 11.58 -3.67 -11.10
CA PRO A 6 12.59 -3.77 -10.04
C PRO A 6 11.91 -4.19 -8.74
N ASP A 7 12.61 -4.91 -7.89
CA ASP A 7 12.11 -5.48 -6.64
C ASP A 7 11.42 -4.45 -5.73
N CYS A 8 11.64 -3.16 -5.94
CA CYS A 8 10.99 -2.06 -5.24
C CYS A 8 10.20 -1.15 -6.18
N SER A 9 8.95 -0.82 -5.84
CA SER A 9 8.21 0.21 -6.56
C SER A 9 8.79 1.60 -6.28
N GLY A 10 8.82 2.46 -7.30
CA GLY A 10 9.28 3.85 -7.12
C GLY A 10 8.52 4.61 -6.03
N VAL A 11 7.27 4.23 -5.80
CA VAL A 11 6.41 4.85 -4.78
C VAL A 11 6.85 4.48 -3.36
N ALA A 12 7.24 3.20 -3.14
CA ALA A 12 7.72 2.72 -1.84
C ALA A 12 9.03 3.42 -1.42
N LEU A 13 9.95 3.65 -2.37
CA LEU A 13 11.21 4.38 -2.14
C LEU A 13 10.98 5.88 -1.89
N GLY A 14 9.81 6.40 -2.20
CA GLY A 14 9.41 7.78 -1.92
C GLY A 14 8.91 8.02 -0.49
N VAL A 15 8.81 6.98 0.35
CA VAL A 15 8.32 7.08 1.73
C VAL A 15 9.48 7.10 2.71
N ASP A 16 9.64 8.21 3.42
CA ASP A 16 10.58 8.38 4.53
C ASP A 16 9.94 7.85 5.83
N ARG A 17 10.17 6.58 6.10
CA ARG A 17 9.61 5.90 7.28
C ARG A 17 10.28 6.35 8.58
N ASP A 18 11.53 6.79 8.51
CA ASP A 18 12.24 7.34 9.68
C ASP A 18 11.66 8.69 10.06
N GLU A 19 11.36 9.56 9.08
CA GLU A 19 10.65 10.83 9.33
C GLU A 19 9.28 10.58 9.97
N ILE A 20 8.49 9.65 9.45
CA ILE A 20 7.20 9.26 10.03
C ILE A 20 7.37 8.76 11.47
N SER A 21 8.35 7.86 11.70
CA SER A 21 8.64 7.35 13.04
C SER A 21 8.99 8.48 14.03
N GLN A 22 9.79 9.43 13.61
CA GLN A 22 10.19 10.56 14.47
C GLN A 22 9.02 11.48 14.82
N TYR A 23 8.20 11.85 13.82
CA TYR A 23 7.12 12.79 14.03
C TYR A 23 5.93 12.22 14.80
N LEU A 24 5.50 11.01 14.46
CA LEU A 24 4.27 10.44 15.02
C LEU A 24 4.53 9.48 16.17
N TYR A 25 5.67 8.82 16.18
CA TYR A 25 5.98 7.75 17.16
C TYR A 25 7.20 8.07 18.04
N SER A 26 7.68 9.32 18.06
CA SER A 26 8.85 9.74 18.84
C SER A 26 10.10 8.87 18.60
N GLY A 27 10.24 8.32 17.41
CA GLY A 27 11.35 7.43 17.03
C GLY A 27 11.23 6.00 17.56
N LEU A 28 10.10 5.63 18.17
CA LEU A 28 9.90 4.30 18.74
C LEU A 28 9.45 3.26 17.71
N ALA A 29 8.81 3.69 16.62
CA ALA A 29 8.44 2.80 15.53
C ALA A 29 9.67 2.45 14.68
N GLN A 30 9.74 1.21 14.22
CA GLN A 30 10.83 0.75 13.38
C GLN A 30 10.36 0.63 11.93
N PRO A 31 11.07 1.27 10.97
CA PRO A 31 10.77 1.12 9.56
C PRO A 31 10.75 -0.35 9.15
N ALA A 32 9.70 -0.77 8.50
CA ALA A 32 9.53 -2.11 8.00
C ALA A 32 8.72 -2.12 6.69
N ASN A 33 8.83 -3.20 5.94
CA ASN A 33 7.87 -3.53 4.90
C ASN A 33 6.62 -4.16 5.53
N ASN A 34 5.53 -4.26 4.79
CA ASN A 34 4.32 -4.94 5.25
C ASN A 34 4.56 -6.46 5.30
N THR A 35 5.15 -6.92 6.39
CA THR A 35 5.50 -8.31 6.66
C THR A 35 5.15 -8.67 8.09
N LEU A 36 5.48 -9.90 8.49
CA LEU A 36 5.22 -10.39 9.85
C LEU A 36 6.02 -9.63 10.90
N GLN A 37 5.46 -9.50 12.09
CA GLN A 37 6.15 -8.88 13.22
C GLN A 37 7.46 -9.63 13.55
N ARG A 38 8.47 -8.90 14.03
CA ARG A 38 9.79 -9.45 14.37
C ARG A 38 9.77 -10.51 15.47
N SER A 39 8.72 -10.55 16.29
CA SER A 39 8.50 -11.59 17.29
C SER A 39 8.01 -12.91 16.69
N SER A 40 7.59 -12.92 15.44
CA SER A 40 7.11 -14.13 14.76
C SER A 40 8.24 -15.12 14.47
N PRO A 41 8.02 -16.43 14.68
CA PRO A 41 8.97 -17.45 14.26
C PRO A 41 9.12 -17.55 12.71
N LEU A 42 8.21 -16.95 11.97
CA LEU A 42 8.21 -16.92 10.50
C LEU A 42 8.76 -15.60 9.95
N TRP A 43 9.21 -14.69 10.82
CA TRP A 43 9.78 -13.41 10.39
C TRP A 43 11.06 -13.61 9.56
N SER A 44 11.22 -12.77 8.54
CA SER A 44 12.40 -12.74 7.69
C SER A 44 12.95 -11.31 7.62
N GLU A 45 14.22 -11.13 8.00
CA GLU A 45 14.90 -9.83 7.92
C GLU A 45 14.96 -9.30 6.47
N VAL A 46 15.11 -10.18 5.50
CA VAL A 46 15.16 -9.80 4.08
C VAL A 46 13.84 -9.17 3.65
N LEU A 47 12.72 -9.81 3.96
CA LEU A 47 11.39 -9.29 3.63
C LEU A 47 11.05 -8.03 4.42
N ASP A 48 11.45 -7.96 5.70
CA ASP A 48 11.21 -6.82 6.58
C ASP A 48 11.90 -5.54 6.07
N LYS A 49 13.09 -5.67 5.49
CA LYS A 49 13.90 -4.55 4.99
C LYS A 49 13.71 -4.26 3.50
N GLU A 50 13.04 -5.13 2.78
CA GLU A 50 12.83 -4.94 1.35
C GLU A 50 12.05 -3.66 1.07
N CYS A 51 12.57 -2.82 0.17
CA CYS A 51 11.95 -1.56 -0.25
C CYS A 51 11.65 -0.54 0.88
N THR A 52 12.31 -0.65 2.04
CA THR A 52 12.12 0.30 3.16
C THR A 52 13.03 1.52 3.08
N ALA A 53 14.07 1.50 2.26
CA ALA A 53 14.98 2.62 2.10
C ALA A 53 14.26 3.83 1.50
N TYR A 54 14.59 5.03 2.02
CA TYR A 54 14.15 6.28 1.43
C TYR A 54 15.14 6.73 0.37
N ASP A 55 14.76 6.65 -0.90
CA ASP A 55 15.56 7.08 -2.04
C ASP A 55 14.69 7.73 -3.13
N PRO A 56 14.33 9.00 -2.97
CA PRO A 56 13.52 9.71 -3.95
C PRO A 56 14.24 9.90 -5.30
N SER A 57 15.57 9.79 -5.35
CA SER A 57 16.33 9.85 -6.60
C SER A 57 16.07 8.61 -7.45
N THR A 58 16.22 7.44 -6.86
CA THR A 58 15.90 6.17 -7.54
C THR A 58 14.41 6.07 -7.83
N ALA A 59 13.54 6.51 -6.91
CA ALA A 59 12.09 6.59 -7.14
C ALA A 59 11.75 7.38 -8.42
N ASN A 60 12.34 8.57 -8.59
CA ASN A 60 12.13 9.38 -9.78
C ASN A 60 12.61 8.67 -11.06
N LYS A 61 13.81 8.03 -11.03
CA LYS A 61 14.33 7.27 -12.19
C LYS A 61 13.41 6.12 -12.60
N LEU A 62 12.86 5.37 -11.61
CA LEU A 62 11.94 4.27 -11.87
C LEU A 62 10.64 4.77 -12.51
N LEU A 63 10.09 5.87 -11.99
CA LEU A 63 8.89 6.50 -12.55
C LEU A 63 9.14 7.03 -13.98
N ASP A 64 10.32 7.58 -14.25
CA ASP A 64 10.72 8.01 -15.59
C ASP A 64 10.81 6.82 -16.57
N GLN A 65 11.36 5.69 -16.13
CA GLN A 65 11.45 4.45 -16.93
C GLN A 65 10.07 3.85 -17.26
N LEU A 66 9.08 4.10 -16.40
CA LEU A 66 7.69 3.73 -16.65
C LEU A 66 6.98 4.69 -17.64
N GLY A 67 7.69 5.69 -18.17
CA GLY A 67 7.13 6.67 -19.12
C GLY A 67 6.44 7.86 -18.45
N LEU A 68 6.52 7.97 -17.11
CA LEU A 68 5.92 9.07 -16.34
C LEU A 68 6.90 10.24 -16.18
N ASN A 69 7.64 10.60 -17.23
CA ASN A 69 8.71 11.60 -17.23
C ASN A 69 8.27 13.04 -17.46
N LYS A 70 7.01 13.25 -17.82
CA LYS A 70 6.43 14.59 -17.99
C LYS A 70 5.80 15.05 -16.68
N LYS A 71 5.93 16.35 -16.39
CA LYS A 71 5.32 16.98 -15.21
C LYS A 71 4.56 18.23 -15.61
N ASP A 72 3.49 18.53 -14.88
CA ASP A 72 2.77 19.80 -15.01
C ASP A 72 3.50 20.96 -14.32
N ALA A 73 2.88 22.16 -14.34
CA ALA A 73 3.42 23.36 -13.71
C ALA A 73 3.52 23.26 -12.19
N ALA A 74 2.77 22.39 -11.55
CA ALA A 74 2.82 22.10 -10.11
C ALA A 74 3.86 21.02 -9.74
N GLY A 75 4.52 20.42 -10.73
CA GLY A 75 5.49 19.35 -10.54
C GLY A 75 4.87 17.95 -10.45
N VAL A 76 3.57 17.81 -10.67
CA VAL A 76 2.88 16.52 -10.67
C VAL A 76 3.14 15.82 -12.00
N ARG A 77 3.49 14.54 -11.96
CA ARG A 77 3.72 13.71 -13.14
C ARG A 77 2.44 13.55 -13.95
N LEU A 78 2.59 13.43 -15.25
CA LEU A 78 1.47 13.20 -16.16
C LEU A 78 1.43 11.74 -16.61
N LEU A 79 0.24 11.19 -16.64
CA LEU A 79 -0.06 9.90 -17.26
C LEU A 79 0.12 9.99 -18.79
N PRO A 80 0.23 8.86 -19.52
CA PRO A 80 0.36 8.87 -20.98
C PRO A 80 -0.75 9.60 -21.72
N ASP A 81 -1.94 9.66 -21.13
CA ASP A 81 -3.11 10.38 -21.66
C ASP A 81 -3.12 11.89 -21.32
N GLY A 82 -2.10 12.38 -20.60
CA GLY A 82 -1.95 13.79 -20.22
C GLY A 82 -2.64 14.17 -18.91
N ARG A 83 -3.37 13.27 -18.27
CA ARG A 83 -3.96 13.54 -16.94
C ARG A 83 -2.86 13.55 -15.86
N PRO A 84 -3.01 14.34 -14.79
CA PRO A 84 -2.07 14.29 -13.67
C PRO A 84 -2.09 12.93 -12.96
N LEU A 85 -0.92 12.50 -12.48
CA LEU A 85 -0.78 11.29 -11.65
C LEU A 85 -1.29 11.58 -10.24
N GLU A 86 -2.57 11.38 -10.05
CA GLU A 86 -3.27 11.57 -8.78
C GLU A 86 -3.92 10.25 -8.34
N VAL A 87 -3.80 9.92 -7.06
CA VAL A 87 -4.38 8.71 -6.49
C VAL A 87 -5.19 9.07 -5.26
N VAL A 88 -6.36 8.46 -5.13
CA VAL A 88 -7.15 8.51 -3.90
C VAL A 88 -6.73 7.36 -3.00
N ILE A 89 -6.34 7.68 -1.77
CA ILE A 89 -6.09 6.68 -0.72
C ILE A 89 -7.29 6.72 0.22
N GLU A 90 -7.99 5.59 0.29
CA GLU A 90 -9.18 5.44 1.12
C GLU A 90 -8.78 4.93 2.52
N SER A 91 -9.45 5.43 3.57
CA SER A 91 -9.26 5.00 4.96
C SER A 91 -10.60 4.80 5.66
N ALA A 92 -10.60 4.10 6.79
CA ALA A 92 -11.78 3.96 7.63
C ALA A 92 -12.16 5.26 8.35
N GLY A 93 -11.25 6.24 8.41
CA GLY A 93 -11.50 7.54 9.04
C GLY A 93 -11.71 7.49 10.55
N GLU A 94 -11.41 6.37 11.19
CA GLU A 94 -11.64 6.17 12.63
C GLU A 94 -10.45 6.61 13.47
N GLU A 95 -9.26 6.67 12.86
CA GLU A 95 -8.00 6.96 13.53
C GLU A 95 -7.36 8.24 12.97
N ALA A 96 -7.13 9.23 13.83
CA ALA A 96 -6.45 10.47 13.45
C ALA A 96 -5.04 10.20 12.94
N GLU A 97 -4.36 9.19 13.49
CA GLU A 97 -3.03 8.76 13.11
C GLU A 97 -2.90 8.40 11.62
N GLU A 98 -3.90 7.71 11.04
CA GLU A 98 -3.91 7.41 9.60
C GLU A 98 -3.88 8.68 8.75
N SER A 99 -4.61 9.72 9.19
CA SER A 99 -4.65 11.01 8.49
C SER A 99 -3.30 11.73 8.57
N ASP A 100 -2.65 11.71 9.73
CA ASP A 100 -1.35 12.34 9.95
C ASP A 100 -0.25 11.61 9.13
N VAL A 101 -0.28 10.29 9.09
CA VAL A 101 0.62 9.49 8.22
C VAL A 101 0.43 9.84 6.76
N LEU A 102 -0.83 9.93 6.29
CA LEU A 102 -1.13 10.26 4.90
C LEU A 102 -0.72 11.69 4.53
N GLU A 103 -0.79 12.64 5.46
CA GLU A 103 -0.29 13.99 5.25
C GLU A 103 1.23 14.01 5.04
N LEU A 104 1.99 13.32 5.90
CA LEU A 104 3.44 13.19 5.73
C LEU A 104 3.79 12.51 4.39
N ILE A 105 3.14 11.40 4.06
CA ILE A 105 3.34 10.70 2.78
C ILE A 105 3.00 11.62 1.61
N SER A 106 1.96 12.44 1.71
CA SER A 106 1.60 13.41 0.66
C SER A 106 2.73 14.39 0.36
N HIS A 107 3.34 14.94 1.41
CA HIS A 107 4.49 15.83 1.27
C HIS A 107 5.73 15.11 0.70
N GLN A 108 5.97 13.88 1.10
CA GLN A 108 7.09 13.07 0.62
C GLN A 108 6.91 12.70 -0.85
N TRP A 109 5.73 12.23 -1.24
CA TRP A 109 5.42 11.82 -2.61
C TRP A 109 5.33 13.00 -3.59
N ALA A 110 5.02 14.21 -3.11
CA ALA A 110 5.12 15.41 -3.93
C ALA A 110 6.55 15.61 -4.48
N LYS A 111 7.60 15.22 -3.74
CA LYS A 111 9.01 15.29 -4.18
C LYS A 111 9.29 14.39 -5.39
N ILE A 112 8.52 13.32 -5.55
CA ILE A 112 8.62 12.41 -6.72
C ILE A 112 7.56 12.68 -7.79
N GLY A 113 6.75 13.73 -7.61
CA GLY A 113 5.70 14.13 -8.54
C GLY A 113 4.44 13.26 -8.49
N PHE A 114 4.19 12.62 -7.37
CA PHE A 114 3.00 11.80 -7.14
C PHE A 114 2.06 12.54 -6.19
N LYS A 115 0.83 12.77 -6.62
CA LYS A 115 -0.17 13.48 -5.81
C LYS A 115 -1.18 12.51 -5.23
N ILE A 116 -1.47 12.63 -3.94
CA ILE A 116 -2.49 11.84 -3.28
C ILE A 116 -3.62 12.69 -2.73
N HIS A 117 -4.78 12.07 -2.64
CA HIS A 117 -5.95 12.61 -1.98
C HIS A 117 -6.40 11.61 -0.92
N SER A 118 -6.42 12.03 0.33
CA SER A 118 -7.01 11.23 1.42
C SER A 118 -8.53 11.26 1.33
N LYS A 119 -9.17 10.09 1.44
CA LYS A 119 -10.62 9.95 1.44
C LYS A 119 -11.07 9.07 2.60
N PRO A 120 -11.25 9.66 3.79
CA PRO A 120 -11.84 8.93 4.90
C PRO A 120 -13.31 8.62 4.61
N SER A 121 -13.77 7.45 5.04
CA SER A 121 -15.16 7.01 4.90
C SER A 121 -15.55 6.10 6.07
N ASP A 122 -16.83 5.78 6.17
CA ASP A 122 -17.28 4.74 7.11
C ASP A 122 -16.62 3.39 6.79
N ARG A 123 -16.24 2.64 7.82
CA ARG A 123 -15.55 1.34 7.71
C ARG A 123 -16.33 0.35 6.82
N GLN A 124 -17.66 0.30 6.94
CA GLN A 124 -18.44 -0.62 6.14
C GLN A 124 -18.48 -0.20 4.66
N VAL A 125 -18.56 1.11 4.41
CA VAL A 125 -18.50 1.66 3.04
C VAL A 125 -17.14 1.36 2.42
N LEU A 126 -16.04 1.59 3.14
CA LEU A 126 -14.69 1.26 2.68
C LEU A 126 -14.56 -0.23 2.33
N ARG A 127 -14.97 -1.12 3.23
CA ARG A 127 -14.90 -2.57 3.00
C ARG A 127 -15.71 -2.99 1.77
N ASN A 128 -16.93 -2.49 1.63
CA ASN A 128 -17.77 -2.81 0.48
C ASN A 128 -17.11 -2.40 -0.84
N ARG A 129 -16.49 -1.22 -0.89
CA ARG A 129 -15.77 -0.74 -2.07
C ARG A 129 -14.53 -1.59 -2.38
N ILE A 130 -13.74 -1.94 -1.35
CA ILE A 130 -12.58 -2.83 -1.50
C ILE A 130 -13.02 -4.19 -2.03
N PHE A 131 -14.05 -4.79 -1.46
CA PHE A 131 -14.57 -6.11 -1.91
C PHE A 131 -15.18 -6.06 -3.30
N ALA A 132 -15.72 -4.91 -3.71
CA ALA A 132 -16.17 -4.70 -5.09
C ALA A 132 -14.99 -4.52 -6.07
N GLY A 133 -13.76 -4.33 -5.60
CA GLY A 133 -12.58 -4.03 -6.43
C GLY A 133 -12.56 -2.58 -6.94
N GLU A 134 -13.26 -1.66 -6.26
CA GLU A 134 -13.38 -0.26 -6.67
C GLU A 134 -12.27 0.63 -6.06
N GLY A 135 -11.62 0.21 -4.99
CA GLY A 135 -10.52 0.93 -4.36
C GLY A 135 -9.18 0.63 -5.04
N LEU A 136 -8.41 1.66 -5.38
CA LEU A 136 -7.06 1.50 -5.92
C LEU A 136 -6.02 1.36 -4.82
N MET A 137 -6.11 2.19 -3.78
CA MET A 137 -5.23 2.19 -2.62
C MET A 137 -6.02 2.46 -1.35
N SER A 138 -5.64 1.79 -0.28
CA SER A 138 -6.16 2.05 1.06
C SER A 138 -5.05 2.00 2.09
N ILE A 139 -5.26 2.68 3.22
CA ILE A 139 -4.43 2.56 4.41
C ILE A 139 -5.17 1.70 5.44
N GLY A 140 -4.44 0.91 6.20
CA GLY A 140 -4.99 0.05 7.24
C GLY A 140 -3.87 -0.63 8.03
N PHE A 141 -4.27 -1.48 8.95
CA PHE A 141 -3.32 -2.23 9.78
C PHE A 141 -2.51 -3.23 8.96
N GLY A 142 -1.25 -3.41 9.35
CA GLY A 142 -0.36 -4.40 8.76
C GLY A 142 -0.69 -5.85 9.19
N ILE A 143 0.17 -6.76 8.73
CA ILE A 143 0.11 -8.18 9.09
C ILE A 143 0.67 -8.35 10.52
N ASP A 144 -0.01 -9.12 11.35
CA ASP A 144 0.41 -9.45 12.71
C ASP A 144 1.50 -10.55 12.73
N ASN A 145 1.43 -11.51 13.60
CA ASN A 145 2.50 -12.50 13.82
C ASN A 145 2.55 -13.65 12.80
N GLY A 146 1.55 -13.80 11.94
CA GLY A 146 1.46 -14.85 10.91
C GLY A 146 1.26 -16.27 11.45
N VAL A 147 1.12 -16.43 12.76
CA VAL A 147 0.85 -17.74 13.36
C VAL A 147 -0.66 -17.94 13.47
N PRO A 148 -1.23 -18.99 12.84
CA PRO A 148 -2.66 -19.25 12.92
C PRO A 148 -3.14 -19.40 14.36
N THR A 149 -4.12 -18.59 14.75
CA THR A 149 -4.78 -18.64 16.05
C THR A 149 -6.29 -18.60 15.84
N ALA A 150 -7.07 -18.69 16.92
CA ALA A 150 -8.52 -18.54 16.83
C ALA A 150 -8.94 -17.15 16.29
N ASP A 151 -8.16 -16.12 16.60
CA ASP A 151 -8.43 -14.73 16.20
C ASP A 151 -7.80 -14.36 14.84
N GLN A 152 -6.85 -15.16 14.36
CA GLN A 152 -6.15 -14.94 13.10
C GLN A 152 -6.07 -16.23 12.27
N PRO A 153 -7.14 -16.54 11.53
CA PRO A 153 -7.17 -17.74 10.67
C PRO A 153 -6.24 -17.56 9.45
N PRO A 154 -5.82 -18.65 8.79
CA PRO A 154 -4.99 -18.59 7.58
C PRO A 154 -5.55 -17.71 6.47
N SER A 155 -6.87 -17.53 6.41
CA SER A 155 -7.56 -16.65 5.47
C SER A 155 -7.21 -15.16 5.64
N SER A 156 -6.71 -14.75 6.81
CA SER A 156 -6.20 -13.39 7.01
C SER A 156 -4.87 -13.13 6.28
N TYR A 157 -4.16 -14.18 5.88
CA TYR A 157 -2.84 -14.09 5.24
C TYR A 157 -2.84 -14.47 3.76
N ALA A 158 -3.90 -15.13 3.30
CA ALA A 158 -4.01 -15.61 1.94
C ALA A 158 -5.40 -15.33 1.37
N PRO A 159 -5.53 -15.01 0.07
CA PRO A 159 -6.81 -14.69 -0.55
C PRO A 159 -7.66 -15.95 -0.76
N THR A 160 -8.12 -16.55 0.33
CA THR A 160 -8.95 -17.78 0.32
C THR A 160 -10.44 -17.50 0.32
N ASN A 161 -10.83 -16.26 0.64
CA ASN A 161 -12.21 -15.76 0.53
C ASN A 161 -12.21 -14.26 0.22
N GLN A 162 -13.38 -13.70 -0.09
CA GLN A 162 -13.54 -12.30 -0.46
C GLN A 162 -13.44 -11.34 0.75
N ALA A 163 -13.82 -11.79 1.93
CA ALA A 163 -14.20 -10.90 3.03
C ALA A 163 -13.16 -10.74 4.14
N GLU A 164 -12.19 -11.62 4.24
CA GLU A 164 -11.24 -11.63 5.36
C GLU A 164 -9.91 -10.95 5.04
N GLN A 165 -9.56 -10.81 3.76
CA GLN A 165 -8.36 -10.15 3.33
C GLN A 165 -8.67 -8.98 2.39
N LEU A 166 -8.12 -7.80 2.69
CA LEU A 166 -8.42 -6.58 1.92
C LEU A 166 -7.53 -6.40 0.67
N GLN A 167 -6.42 -7.13 0.57
CA GLN A 167 -5.43 -6.90 -0.50
C GLN A 167 -5.89 -7.46 -1.86
N TRP A 168 -6.47 -8.65 -1.88
CA TRP A 168 -6.89 -9.33 -3.13
C TRP A 168 -8.30 -9.91 -3.03
N PRO A 169 -9.32 -9.08 -2.78
CA PRO A 169 -10.67 -9.58 -2.52
C PRO A 169 -11.28 -10.31 -3.72
N LYS A 170 -10.97 -9.88 -4.94
CA LYS A 170 -11.46 -10.55 -6.17
C LYS A 170 -10.80 -11.90 -6.41
N TRP A 171 -9.53 -12.02 -6.09
CA TRP A 171 -8.84 -13.31 -6.11
C TRP A 171 -9.40 -14.25 -5.02
N GLY A 172 -9.61 -13.75 -3.81
CA GLY A 172 -10.28 -14.51 -2.74
C GLY A 172 -11.67 -14.98 -3.15
N GLN A 173 -12.46 -14.13 -3.79
CA GLN A 173 -13.77 -14.48 -4.34
C GLN A 173 -13.68 -15.59 -5.41
N TYR A 174 -12.70 -15.50 -6.31
CA TYR A 174 -12.47 -16.52 -7.33
C TYR A 174 -12.15 -17.89 -6.71
N TYR A 175 -11.27 -17.91 -5.70
CA TYR A 175 -10.91 -19.13 -5.00
C TYR A 175 -12.11 -19.74 -4.25
N GLU A 176 -12.80 -18.96 -3.44
CA GLU A 176 -13.96 -19.34 -2.64
C GLU A 176 -15.09 -19.90 -3.50
N THR A 177 -15.36 -19.27 -4.65
CA THR A 177 -16.44 -19.68 -5.56
C THR A 177 -16.00 -20.73 -6.58
N ARG A 178 -14.74 -21.21 -6.54
CA ARG A 178 -14.17 -22.16 -7.50
C ARG A 178 -14.23 -21.66 -8.94
N GLY A 179 -13.99 -20.38 -9.14
CA GLY A 179 -13.96 -19.75 -10.45
C GLY A 179 -15.31 -19.29 -11.00
N VAL A 180 -16.38 -19.37 -10.21
CA VAL A 180 -17.72 -18.91 -10.65
C VAL A 180 -17.83 -17.38 -10.61
N ALA A 181 -17.14 -16.74 -9.66
CA ALA A 181 -17.11 -15.28 -9.50
C ALA A 181 -15.72 -14.83 -9.07
N GLY A 182 -15.44 -13.52 -9.16
CA GLY A 182 -14.14 -12.95 -8.87
C GLY A 182 -13.22 -12.92 -10.09
N GLU A 183 -11.92 -12.77 -9.86
CA GLU A 183 -10.89 -12.68 -10.90
C GLU A 183 -9.79 -13.71 -10.61
N PRO A 184 -9.29 -14.47 -11.62
CA PRO A 184 -8.21 -15.40 -11.42
C PRO A 184 -6.91 -14.64 -11.07
N PRO A 185 -5.96 -15.26 -10.37
CA PRO A 185 -4.62 -14.70 -10.23
C PRO A 185 -3.95 -14.55 -11.60
N ASP A 186 -3.14 -13.49 -11.73
CA ASP A 186 -2.33 -13.20 -12.93
C ASP A 186 -1.20 -14.22 -13.13
#